data_62fcc6301d6494bdacd86113f2298403
#
_entry.id   62fcc6301d6494bdacd86113f2298403
#
_cell.length_a   1.000
_cell.length_b   1.000
_cell.length_c   1.000
_cell.angle_alpha   90.00
_cell.angle_beta   90.00
_cell.angle_gamma   90.00
#
_symmetry.space_group_name_H-M   'P 1'
#
loop_
_entity.id
_entity.type
_entity.pdbx_description
1 polymer ?
#
loop_
_entity_poly.entity_id
_entity_poly.type
_entity_poly.pdbx_seq_one_letter_code
_entity_poly.pdbx_strand_id
1 'polypeptide(L)'
;SLPTPKREGYVFNGWYRDNQKVTSIPAGTGDITLVAHWTEISYTLSFKTNNDTFIADISYTKAKPGILPSGLTKEGYMFGGWFQNENFTGSELEAVPFPAGTAGQTNIPVMIYAKWIPISYTITFNTNGGSDQDALPYTVETETFKLPTRTTKAGYTLVGWYIDEALTKPYGEVVKGTHGDFTLYAKWKLTEYTIEYELYGHGNNPPDAVTCYNIEKEVELPTPQRDNFTFVGWHKDDLLKDQALMIIPAGTTGNLKLYAEWTMGNSVQITRPENGTITVMSGTTEVKSGDKVGAN
;
A
#
# COMPACT_ATOMS: atom_id res chain seq x y z
N SER A 1 62.56 -2.20 37.29
CA SER A 1 62.11 -1.19 36.33
C SER A 1 61.04 -0.33 36.97
N LEU A 2 61.00 0.94 36.60
CA LEU A 2 59.97 1.86 37.04
C LEU A 2 58.65 1.56 36.34
N PRO A 3 57.47 1.75 36.99
CA PRO A 3 56.16 1.55 36.36
C PRO A 3 55.92 2.55 35.23
N THR A 4 55.11 2.13 34.24
CA THR A 4 54.67 3.01 33.14
C THR A 4 53.18 3.34 33.38
N PRO A 5 52.86 4.47 34.01
CA PRO A 5 51.49 4.86 34.27
C PRO A 5 50.79 5.24 32.97
N LYS A 6 49.43 5.19 32.97
CA LYS A 6 48.58 5.61 31.85
C LYS A 6 47.76 6.84 32.26
N ARG A 7 47.64 7.80 31.33
CA ARG A 7 46.78 8.99 31.47
C ARG A 7 46.11 9.23 30.13
N GLU A 8 44.78 9.22 30.12
CA GLU A 8 43.97 9.41 28.90
C GLU A 8 44.27 10.77 28.24
N GLY A 9 44.52 10.78 26.93
CA GLY A 9 44.91 11.98 26.19
C GLY A 9 46.35 12.41 26.35
N TYR A 10 47.19 11.66 27.01
CA TYR A 10 48.60 12.00 27.25
C TYR A 10 49.53 10.81 27.00
N VAL A 11 50.69 11.11 26.48
CA VAL A 11 51.83 10.15 26.38
C VAL A 11 52.74 10.31 27.58
N PHE A 12 53.10 9.20 28.24
CA PHE A 12 54.04 9.17 29.31
C PHE A 12 55.49 9.32 28.77
N ASN A 13 56.18 10.41 29.15
CA ASN A 13 57.53 10.68 28.69
C ASN A 13 58.60 10.06 29.60
N GLY A 14 58.21 9.70 30.79
CA GLY A 14 59.11 9.09 31.73
C GLY A 14 59.00 9.69 33.13
N TRP A 15 59.74 9.11 34.04
CA TRP A 15 59.94 9.61 35.38
C TRP A 15 61.09 10.59 35.42
N TYR A 16 60.98 11.67 36.17
CA TYR A 16 61.97 12.73 36.29
C TYR A 16 62.23 13.07 37.75
N ARG A 17 63.51 13.39 38.07
CA ARG A 17 63.94 13.98 39.30
C ARG A 17 64.80 15.20 38.96
N ASP A 18 64.52 16.34 39.54
CA ASP A 18 65.25 17.58 39.29
C ASP A 18 65.43 17.90 37.76
N ASN A 19 64.37 17.70 36.97
CA ASN A 19 64.33 17.83 35.50
C ASN A 19 65.20 16.83 34.71
N GLN A 20 65.80 15.83 35.39
CA GLN A 20 66.53 14.77 34.72
C GLN A 20 65.70 13.50 34.65
N LYS A 21 65.71 12.84 33.49
CA LYS A 21 64.96 11.59 33.26
C LYS A 21 65.62 10.44 34.03
N VAL A 22 64.82 9.75 34.81
CA VAL A 22 65.23 8.58 35.60
C VAL A 22 64.69 7.33 34.95
N THR A 23 65.57 6.41 34.57
CA THR A 23 65.20 5.12 33.97
C THR A 23 65.27 3.94 34.94
N SER A 24 66.07 4.07 36.01
CA SER A 24 66.22 3.08 37.06
C SER A 24 66.58 3.73 38.35
N ILE A 25 66.31 3.08 39.49
CA ILE A 25 66.76 3.48 40.85
C ILE A 25 67.84 2.51 41.27
N PRO A 26 69.09 2.97 41.57
CA PRO A 26 70.14 2.11 42.10
C PRO A 26 69.77 1.51 43.48
N ALA A 27 70.26 0.32 43.74
CA ALA A 27 70.09 -0.28 45.07
C ALA A 27 70.80 0.61 46.16
N GLY A 28 70.13 0.77 47.31
CA GLY A 28 70.62 1.60 48.38
C GLY A 28 70.31 3.11 48.25
N THR A 29 69.59 3.52 47.28
CA THR A 29 69.08 4.87 47.19
C THR A 29 68.00 5.08 48.25
N GLY A 30 68.19 6.12 49.10
CA GLY A 30 67.19 6.50 50.12
C GLY A 30 65.88 6.98 49.48
N ASP A 31 64.94 7.55 50.26
CA ASP A 31 63.67 8.05 49.81
C ASP A 31 63.86 9.12 48.70
N ILE A 32 63.21 8.89 47.59
CA ILE A 32 63.20 9.80 46.43
C ILE A 32 61.78 10.08 45.90
N THR A 33 61.58 11.26 45.44
CA THR A 33 60.34 11.62 44.73
C THR A 33 60.62 11.68 43.26
N LEU A 34 59.81 10.98 42.49
CA LEU A 34 59.82 11.06 40.99
C LEU A 34 58.58 11.70 40.51
N VAL A 35 58.72 12.58 39.51
CA VAL A 35 57.61 13.27 38.87
C VAL A 35 57.36 12.67 37.48
N ALA A 36 56.13 12.30 37.19
CA ALA A 36 55.75 11.84 35.87
C ALA A 36 55.63 13.01 34.90
N HIS A 37 56.35 12.95 33.80
CA HIS A 37 56.18 13.93 32.72
C HIS A 37 55.30 13.36 31.61
N TRP A 38 54.44 14.24 31.10
CA TRP A 38 53.41 13.89 30.10
C TRP A 38 53.43 14.90 28.95
N THR A 39 53.19 14.41 27.72
CA THR A 39 52.88 15.25 26.56
C THR A 39 51.43 15.05 26.17
N GLU A 40 50.71 16.13 26.01
CA GLU A 40 49.34 16.07 25.56
C GLU A 40 49.28 15.60 24.09
N ILE A 41 48.33 14.73 23.79
CA ILE A 41 48.09 14.20 22.44
C ILE A 41 47.08 15.12 21.76
N SER A 42 47.38 15.54 20.51
CA SER A 42 46.40 16.12 19.62
C SER A 42 45.77 15.03 18.76
N TYR A 43 44.52 15.25 18.42
CA TYR A 43 43.72 14.36 17.58
C TYR A 43 43.13 15.15 16.43
N THR A 44 42.91 14.48 15.27
CA THR A 44 42.11 15.00 14.17
C THR A 44 40.88 14.14 14.00
N LEU A 45 39.72 14.72 14.30
CA LEU A 45 38.43 14.06 14.15
C LEU A 45 37.89 14.29 12.74
N SER A 46 37.68 13.22 12.00
CA SER A 46 37.09 13.21 10.67
C SER A 46 35.75 12.49 10.68
N PHE A 47 34.85 12.87 9.77
CA PHE A 47 33.45 12.46 9.81
C PHE A 47 33.06 11.71 8.53
N LYS A 48 32.51 10.52 8.67
CA LYS A 48 31.74 9.82 7.63
C LYS A 48 30.24 10.04 7.91
N THR A 49 29.68 11.00 7.22
CA THR A 49 28.27 11.41 7.42
C THR A 49 27.27 10.43 6.81
N ASN A 50 27.72 9.60 5.85
CA ASN A 50 26.88 8.63 5.11
C ASN A 50 25.64 9.30 4.45
N ASN A 51 25.81 10.58 4.09
CA ASN A 51 24.91 11.40 3.28
C ASN A 51 25.77 12.44 2.55
N ASP A 52 25.16 13.40 1.85
CA ASP A 52 25.88 14.43 1.09
C ASP A 52 26.39 15.62 1.95
N THR A 53 26.19 15.54 3.29
CA THR A 53 26.64 16.60 4.19
C THR A 53 28.16 16.50 4.41
N PHE A 54 28.88 17.56 4.08
CA PHE A 54 30.30 17.69 4.41
C PHE A 54 30.47 18.33 5.79
N ILE A 55 31.29 17.73 6.62
CA ILE A 55 31.74 18.28 7.91
C ILE A 55 33.27 18.34 7.89
N ALA A 56 33.82 19.53 8.13
CA ALA A 56 35.27 19.71 8.19
C ALA A 56 35.89 18.99 9.40
N ASP A 57 37.10 18.51 9.22
CA ASP A 57 37.87 17.90 10.28
C ASP A 57 38.09 18.86 11.46
N ILE A 58 38.10 18.35 12.67
CA ILE A 58 38.26 19.10 13.91
C ILE A 58 39.54 18.63 14.63
N SER A 59 40.46 19.57 14.91
CA SER A 59 41.59 19.30 15.81
C SER A 59 41.16 19.47 17.27
N TYR A 60 41.48 18.52 18.13
CA TYR A 60 41.12 18.56 19.52
C TYR A 60 42.19 17.90 20.42
N THR A 61 42.16 18.18 21.72
CA THR A 61 43.00 17.59 22.75
C THR A 61 42.16 17.26 23.99
N LYS A 62 42.73 16.58 24.98
CA LYS A 62 42.00 16.33 26.23
C LYS A 62 41.66 17.64 26.98
N ALA A 63 42.54 18.62 26.95
CA ALA A 63 42.29 19.95 27.54
C ALA A 63 41.28 20.80 26.75
N LYS A 64 41.17 20.57 25.44
CA LYS A 64 40.20 21.22 24.54
C LYS A 64 39.46 20.16 23.72
N PRO A 65 38.50 19.46 24.35
CA PRO A 65 37.76 18.41 23.64
C PRO A 65 36.92 18.96 22.49
N GLY A 66 36.85 18.23 21.42
CA GLY A 66 35.93 18.51 20.30
C GLY A 66 34.46 18.28 20.73
N ILE A 67 33.56 18.79 19.94
CA ILE A 67 32.13 18.59 20.11
C ILE A 67 31.62 17.71 18.98
N LEU A 68 30.85 16.70 19.29
CA LEU A 68 30.19 15.86 18.28
C LEU A 68 29.12 16.69 17.58
N PRO A 69 29.14 16.78 16.23
CA PRO A 69 28.11 17.47 15.49
C PRO A 69 26.72 16.86 15.72
N SER A 70 25.71 17.70 15.87
CA SER A 70 24.32 17.31 16.04
C SER A 70 23.45 17.97 14.97
N GLY A 71 22.18 17.60 14.89
CA GLY A 71 21.23 18.21 13.97
C GLY A 71 21.44 17.84 12.50
N LEU A 72 22.15 16.75 12.21
CA LEU A 72 22.26 16.21 10.85
C LEU A 72 20.89 15.70 10.39
N THR A 73 20.61 15.94 9.11
CA THR A 73 19.37 15.51 8.47
C THR A 73 19.68 14.63 7.26
N LYS A 74 18.86 13.63 7.07
CA LYS A 74 18.82 12.78 5.88
C LYS A 74 17.36 12.43 5.62
N GLU A 75 16.88 12.71 4.42
CA GLU A 75 15.49 12.53 4.05
C GLU A 75 15.05 11.06 4.24
N GLY A 76 13.96 10.86 4.96
CA GLY A 76 13.47 9.52 5.30
C GLY A 76 14.21 8.79 6.41
N TYR A 77 15.17 9.45 7.09
CA TYR A 77 15.92 8.84 8.17
C TYR A 77 15.97 9.74 9.42
N MET A 78 16.09 9.09 10.55
CA MET A 78 16.44 9.70 11.82
C MET A 78 17.93 9.53 12.05
N PHE A 79 18.61 10.59 12.55
CA PHE A 79 20.00 10.48 12.98
C PHE A 79 20.09 9.59 14.21
N GLY A 80 20.82 8.50 14.11
CA GLY A 80 21.00 7.48 15.14
C GLY A 80 22.34 7.58 15.86
N GLY A 81 23.00 8.77 15.81
CA GLY A 81 24.24 9.05 16.53
C GLY A 81 25.52 8.75 15.78
N TRP A 82 26.63 9.01 16.45
CA TRP A 82 27.99 8.77 15.94
C TRP A 82 28.57 7.48 16.52
N PHE A 83 29.30 6.73 15.69
CA PHE A 83 29.93 5.45 16.04
C PHE A 83 31.41 5.45 15.65
N GLN A 84 32.24 4.65 16.37
CA GLN A 84 33.67 4.51 16.09
C GLN A 84 33.99 3.60 14.90
N ASN A 85 33.03 2.89 14.35
CA ASN A 85 33.22 1.96 13.25
C ASN A 85 32.02 1.98 12.29
N GLU A 86 32.27 1.62 11.03
CA GLU A 86 31.29 1.63 9.96
C GLU A 86 30.15 0.60 10.10
N ASN A 87 30.35 -0.42 10.93
CA ASN A 87 29.34 -1.46 11.20
C ASN A 87 28.43 -1.09 12.36
N PHE A 88 28.62 0.10 12.96
CA PHE A 88 27.82 0.62 14.08
C PHE A 88 27.74 -0.34 15.27
N THR A 89 28.81 -1.10 15.51
CA THR A 89 28.94 -1.99 16.68
C THR A 89 29.37 -1.20 17.91
N GLY A 90 28.92 -1.64 19.09
CA GLY A 90 29.15 -0.92 20.34
C GLY A 90 28.05 0.13 20.62
N SER A 91 28.35 1.02 21.55
CA SER A 91 27.42 2.11 21.91
C SER A 91 27.63 3.34 21.02
N GLU A 92 26.58 4.15 20.90
CA GLU A 92 26.68 5.52 20.38
C GLU A 92 27.70 6.31 21.19
N LEU A 93 28.42 7.20 20.51
CA LEU A 93 29.38 8.11 21.13
C LEU A 93 28.65 9.25 21.84
N GLU A 94 28.82 9.35 23.16
CA GLU A 94 28.35 10.51 23.93
C GLU A 94 29.33 11.69 23.88
N ALA A 95 30.61 11.40 23.59
CA ALA A 95 31.67 12.39 23.47
C ALA A 95 32.74 11.93 22.47
N VAL A 96 33.60 12.85 22.08
CA VAL A 96 34.75 12.55 21.20
C VAL A 96 35.66 11.52 21.86
N PRO A 97 36.12 10.48 21.14
CA PRO A 97 37.00 9.46 21.70
C PRO A 97 38.46 9.95 21.85
N PHE A 98 39.16 9.43 22.81
CA PHE A 98 40.58 9.68 23.03
C PHE A 98 41.38 8.36 22.96
N PRO A 99 41.68 7.87 21.75
CA PRO A 99 42.51 6.67 21.60
C PRO A 99 43.88 6.81 22.25
N ALA A 100 44.38 5.72 22.80
CA ALA A 100 45.69 5.71 23.44
C ALA A 100 46.79 6.01 22.40
N GLY A 101 47.65 6.97 22.70
CA GLY A 101 48.80 7.29 21.87
C GLY A 101 50.07 6.53 22.31
N THR A 102 51.06 6.47 21.42
CA THR A 102 52.38 5.99 21.68
C THR A 102 53.38 7.14 21.77
N ALA A 103 54.52 6.91 22.40
CA ALA A 103 55.54 7.93 22.53
C ALA A 103 55.95 8.52 21.17
N GLY A 104 55.94 9.85 21.06
CA GLY A 104 56.26 10.59 19.84
C GLY A 104 55.10 10.87 18.91
N GLN A 105 53.86 10.39 19.19
CA GLN A 105 52.67 10.77 18.41
C GLN A 105 52.18 12.17 18.82
N THR A 106 52.10 13.06 17.85
CA THR A 106 51.61 14.42 18.06
C THR A 106 50.23 14.67 17.50
N ASN A 107 49.76 13.79 16.61
CA ASN A 107 48.42 13.89 15.99
C ASN A 107 47.90 12.48 15.67
N ILE A 108 46.74 12.11 16.24
CA ILE A 108 46.11 10.81 16.04
C ILE A 108 44.84 11.03 15.21
N PRO A 109 44.75 10.41 14.02
CA PRO A 109 43.52 10.47 13.26
C PRO A 109 42.41 9.64 13.93
N VAL A 110 41.23 10.21 14.01
CA VAL A 110 40.03 9.56 14.55
C VAL A 110 38.91 9.73 13.55
N MET A 111 38.36 8.60 13.07
CA MET A 111 37.21 8.58 12.16
C MET A 111 35.97 8.16 12.92
N ILE A 112 34.88 8.88 12.72
CA ILE A 112 33.57 8.50 13.26
C ILE A 112 32.53 8.47 12.15
N TYR A 113 31.50 7.66 12.35
CA TYR A 113 30.51 7.28 11.35
C TYR A 113 29.11 7.64 11.83
N ALA A 114 28.37 8.39 11.02
CA ALA A 114 26.96 8.69 11.27
C ALA A 114 26.10 7.47 10.98
N LYS A 115 25.29 7.07 11.96
CA LYS A 115 24.27 6.05 11.80
C LYS A 115 22.94 6.71 11.40
N TRP A 116 22.27 6.12 10.42
CA TRP A 116 20.95 6.54 9.99
C TRP A 116 19.95 5.42 10.21
N ILE A 117 18.82 5.75 10.81
CA ILE A 117 17.74 4.81 11.10
C ILE A 117 16.56 5.16 10.18
N PRO A 118 16.14 4.27 9.26
CA PRO A 118 15.00 4.54 8.41
C PRO A 118 13.74 4.83 9.23
N ILE A 119 13.02 5.90 8.88
CA ILE A 119 11.73 6.21 9.49
C ILE A 119 10.68 5.29 8.87
N SER A 120 9.83 4.70 9.71
CA SER A 120 8.68 3.93 9.25
C SER A 120 7.52 4.88 8.93
N TYR A 121 6.99 4.77 7.73
CA TYR A 121 5.83 5.49 7.22
C TYR A 121 4.68 4.53 6.95
N THR A 122 3.48 5.06 6.82
CA THR A 122 2.27 4.28 6.62
C THR A 122 1.49 4.74 5.40
N ILE A 123 1.10 3.80 4.56
CA ILE A 123 0.14 4.02 3.49
C ILE A 123 -1.24 3.62 4.01
N THR A 124 -2.16 4.55 4.04
CA THR A 124 -3.57 4.31 4.41
C THR A 124 -4.42 4.21 3.13
N PHE A 125 -5.43 3.35 3.14
CA PHE A 125 -6.31 3.14 2.00
C PHE A 125 -7.74 3.60 2.31
N ASN A 126 -8.23 4.57 1.55
CA ASN A 126 -9.64 4.89 1.46
C ASN A 126 -10.23 4.11 0.29
N THR A 127 -11.00 3.07 0.60
CA THR A 127 -11.56 2.16 -0.41
C THR A 127 -12.78 2.74 -1.15
N ASN A 128 -13.26 3.92 -0.79
CA ASN A 128 -14.43 4.57 -1.39
C ASN A 128 -15.65 3.62 -1.48
N GLY A 129 -15.92 2.92 -0.36
CA GLY A 129 -17.03 1.98 -0.22
C GLY A 129 -16.76 0.59 -0.78
N GLY A 130 -15.53 0.26 -1.07
CA GLY A 130 -15.09 -1.12 -1.28
C GLY A 130 -14.80 -1.84 0.03
N SER A 131 -14.43 -3.13 -0.04
CA SER A 131 -13.96 -3.89 1.12
C SER A 131 -12.70 -3.28 1.71
N ASP A 132 -12.48 -3.46 2.99
CA ASP A 132 -11.34 -2.92 3.70
C ASP A 132 -10.01 -3.40 3.10
N GLN A 133 -9.04 -2.51 3.12
CA GLN A 133 -7.65 -2.75 2.76
C GLN A 133 -6.77 -2.31 3.92
N ASP A 134 -5.97 -3.24 4.44
CA ASP A 134 -5.05 -2.95 5.54
C ASP A 134 -4.00 -1.90 5.13
N ALA A 135 -3.66 -1.04 6.09
CA ALA A 135 -2.58 -0.09 5.94
C ALA A 135 -1.23 -0.82 5.73
N LEU A 136 -0.35 -0.26 4.93
CA LEU A 136 0.96 -0.84 4.63
C LEU A 136 2.08 0.03 5.22
N PRO A 137 2.89 -0.53 6.14
CA PRO A 137 4.11 0.13 6.59
C PRO A 137 5.21 0.03 5.53
N TYR A 138 6.03 1.06 5.42
CA TYR A 138 7.20 1.08 4.54
C TYR A 138 8.26 2.06 5.06
N THR A 139 9.46 1.98 4.50
CA THR A 139 10.56 2.91 4.73
C THR A 139 11.17 3.33 3.40
N VAL A 140 12.07 4.31 3.42
CA VAL A 140 12.83 4.71 2.23
C VAL A 140 13.70 3.58 1.64
N GLU A 141 13.98 2.55 2.42
CA GLU A 141 14.77 1.38 2.00
C GLU A 141 13.91 0.25 1.42
N THR A 142 12.59 0.34 1.58
CA THR A 142 11.67 -0.65 1.03
C THR A 142 11.81 -0.70 -0.49
N GLU A 143 12.02 -1.90 -1.03
CA GLU A 143 12.11 -2.09 -2.48
C GLU A 143 10.80 -1.68 -3.17
N THR A 144 10.89 -1.23 -4.41
CA THR A 144 9.73 -0.84 -5.21
C THR A 144 8.71 -1.96 -5.27
N PHE A 145 7.46 -1.68 -4.94
CA PHE A 145 6.37 -2.66 -4.95
C PHE A 145 5.08 -2.08 -5.53
N LYS A 146 4.26 -2.97 -6.09
CA LYS A 146 2.93 -2.63 -6.61
C LYS A 146 1.90 -2.62 -5.51
N LEU A 147 0.91 -1.74 -5.65
CA LEU A 147 -0.19 -1.61 -4.70
C LEU A 147 -1.15 -2.81 -4.79
N PRO A 148 -1.83 -3.16 -3.68
CA PRO A 148 -2.78 -4.27 -3.63
C PRO A 148 -4.01 -3.99 -4.52
N THR A 149 -4.54 -5.04 -5.15
CA THR A 149 -5.73 -4.98 -6.01
C THR A 149 -6.86 -5.86 -5.52
N ARG A 150 -6.80 -6.33 -4.26
CA ARG A 150 -7.75 -7.31 -3.70
C ARG A 150 -9.03 -6.71 -3.15
N THR A 151 -9.09 -5.38 -2.96
CA THR A 151 -10.33 -4.74 -2.52
C THR A 151 -11.43 -4.92 -3.56
N THR A 152 -12.65 -5.18 -3.11
CA THR A 152 -13.82 -5.45 -3.94
C THR A 152 -14.97 -4.51 -3.61
N LYS A 153 -15.78 -4.20 -4.61
CA LYS A 153 -17.03 -3.44 -4.45
C LYS A 153 -18.07 -4.07 -5.37
N ALA A 154 -19.19 -4.51 -4.80
CA ALA A 154 -20.24 -5.17 -5.56
C ALA A 154 -20.71 -4.29 -6.73
N GLY A 155 -20.76 -4.86 -7.93
CA GLY A 155 -21.15 -4.15 -9.13
C GLY A 155 -20.15 -3.15 -9.69
N TYR A 156 -18.94 -3.11 -9.16
CA TYR A 156 -17.87 -2.23 -9.64
C TYR A 156 -16.56 -2.97 -9.86
N THR A 157 -15.76 -2.46 -10.76
CA THR A 157 -14.39 -2.92 -11.03
C THR A 157 -13.40 -1.87 -10.54
N LEU A 158 -12.40 -2.27 -9.78
CA LEU A 158 -11.32 -1.38 -9.35
C LEU A 158 -10.53 -0.90 -10.57
N VAL A 159 -10.47 0.42 -10.76
CA VAL A 159 -9.63 1.06 -11.80
C VAL A 159 -8.19 1.17 -11.30
N GLY A 160 -8.02 1.47 -10.01
CA GLY A 160 -6.72 1.61 -9.35
C GLY A 160 -6.77 2.57 -8.18
N TRP A 161 -5.58 2.85 -7.64
CA TRP A 161 -5.40 3.77 -6.53
C TRP A 161 -4.95 5.14 -7.02
N TYR A 162 -5.37 6.18 -6.31
CA TYR A 162 -5.08 7.58 -6.60
C TYR A 162 -4.56 8.28 -5.36
N ILE A 163 -3.59 9.18 -5.52
CA ILE A 163 -2.97 9.90 -4.40
C ILE A 163 -3.82 11.10 -3.94
N ASP A 164 -4.80 11.52 -4.71
CA ASP A 164 -5.69 12.62 -4.44
C ASP A 164 -7.15 12.16 -4.35
N GLU A 165 -7.91 12.76 -3.45
CA GLU A 165 -9.34 12.47 -3.24
C GLU A 165 -10.19 12.76 -4.48
N ALA A 166 -9.76 13.72 -5.31
CA ALA A 166 -10.43 14.05 -6.58
C ALA A 166 -10.24 12.97 -7.66
N LEU A 167 -9.46 11.93 -7.40
CA LEU A 167 -9.19 10.80 -8.31
C LEU A 167 -8.65 11.23 -9.68
N THR A 168 -7.76 12.23 -9.68
CA THR A 168 -7.14 12.77 -10.90
C THR A 168 -5.72 12.27 -11.13
N LYS A 169 -5.00 11.87 -10.07
CA LYS A 169 -3.59 11.48 -10.09
C LYS A 169 -3.45 9.99 -9.75
N PRO A 170 -3.37 9.11 -10.75
CA PRO A 170 -3.19 7.68 -10.49
C PRO A 170 -1.86 7.38 -9.83
N TYR A 171 -1.87 6.39 -8.93
CA TYR A 171 -0.69 5.93 -8.20
C TYR A 171 -0.65 4.40 -8.22
N GLY A 172 0.30 3.84 -8.96
CA GLY A 172 0.33 2.39 -9.25
C GLY A 172 1.34 1.59 -8.44
N GLU A 173 2.42 2.24 -7.99
CA GLU A 173 3.50 1.58 -7.26
C GLU A 173 4.18 2.56 -6.29
N VAL A 174 4.75 2.01 -5.22
CA VAL A 174 5.61 2.73 -4.29
C VAL A 174 7.06 2.50 -4.69
N VAL A 175 7.73 3.57 -5.08
CA VAL A 175 9.12 3.51 -5.55
C VAL A 175 10.06 3.57 -4.34
N LYS A 176 11.17 2.82 -4.38
CA LYS A 176 12.23 2.92 -3.36
C LYS A 176 12.68 4.38 -3.20
N GLY A 177 12.82 4.81 -1.95
CA GLY A 177 13.12 6.21 -1.63
C GLY A 177 11.89 7.07 -1.33
N THR A 178 10.67 6.58 -1.59
CA THR A 178 9.44 7.25 -1.16
C THR A 178 9.43 7.40 0.37
N HIS A 179 8.98 8.54 0.86
CA HIS A 179 8.91 8.86 2.30
C HIS A 179 7.64 9.66 2.62
N GLY A 180 7.28 9.72 3.91
CA GLY A 180 6.07 10.39 4.40
C GLY A 180 4.86 9.46 4.46
N ASP A 181 3.93 9.77 5.36
CA ASP A 181 2.63 9.10 5.43
C ASP A 181 1.72 9.68 4.35
N PHE A 182 0.93 8.82 3.68
CA PHE A 182 -0.06 9.27 2.71
C PHE A 182 -1.25 8.33 2.62
N THR A 183 -2.36 8.87 2.08
CA THR A 183 -3.59 8.12 1.85
C THR A 183 -3.79 7.91 0.36
N LEU A 184 -4.20 6.70 -0.01
CA LEU A 184 -4.60 6.32 -1.37
C LEU A 184 -6.11 6.10 -1.43
N TYR A 185 -6.73 6.56 -2.50
CA TYR A 185 -8.17 6.52 -2.74
C TYR A 185 -8.47 5.58 -3.89
N ALA A 186 -9.38 4.62 -3.65
CA ALA A 186 -9.81 3.69 -4.70
C ALA A 186 -10.71 4.39 -5.72
N LYS A 187 -10.41 4.22 -7.00
CA LYS A 187 -11.30 4.60 -8.10
C LYS A 187 -12.02 3.37 -8.63
N TRP A 188 -13.33 3.47 -8.72
CA TRP A 188 -14.20 2.41 -9.20
C TRP A 188 -14.84 2.77 -10.53
N LYS A 189 -15.02 1.78 -11.37
CA LYS A 189 -15.83 1.85 -12.59
C LYS A 189 -17.02 0.92 -12.42
N LEU A 190 -18.21 1.43 -12.75
CA LEU A 190 -19.43 0.62 -12.77
C LEU A 190 -19.27 -0.54 -13.76
N THR A 191 -19.63 -1.73 -13.34
CA THR A 191 -19.57 -2.94 -14.16
C THR A 191 -20.87 -3.11 -14.90
N GLU A 192 -20.81 -3.31 -16.20
CA GLU A 192 -21.95 -3.71 -17.01
C GLU A 192 -21.98 -5.23 -17.15
N TYR A 193 -23.16 -5.80 -16.93
CA TYR A 193 -23.46 -7.22 -17.07
C TYR A 193 -24.29 -7.46 -18.30
N THR A 194 -24.11 -8.58 -18.97
CA THR A 194 -24.85 -8.96 -20.18
C THR A 194 -26.11 -9.75 -19.85
N ILE A 195 -27.14 -9.62 -20.71
CA ILE A 195 -28.34 -10.43 -20.69
C ILE A 195 -28.39 -11.24 -21.98
N GLU A 196 -28.45 -12.54 -21.88
CA GLU A 196 -28.70 -13.50 -22.95
C GLU A 196 -30.12 -14.03 -22.81
N TYR A 197 -30.92 -14.00 -23.90
CA TYR A 197 -32.29 -14.46 -23.92
C TYR A 197 -32.41 -15.78 -24.67
N GLU A 198 -32.91 -16.81 -24.01
CA GLU A 198 -33.17 -18.13 -24.62
C GLU A 198 -34.70 -18.29 -24.86
N LEU A 199 -35.07 -18.23 -26.12
CA LEU A 199 -36.46 -18.38 -26.58
C LEU A 199 -36.75 -19.79 -27.09
N TYR A 200 -35.80 -20.71 -27.03
CA TYR A 200 -35.89 -22.08 -27.57
C TYR A 200 -36.24 -22.14 -29.05
N GLY A 201 -35.78 -21.16 -29.83
CA GLY A 201 -36.07 -21.05 -31.24
C GLY A 201 -37.52 -20.63 -31.58
N HIS A 202 -38.27 -20.14 -30.60
CA HIS A 202 -39.67 -19.78 -30.74
C HIS A 202 -39.92 -18.32 -30.31
N GLY A 203 -40.51 -17.55 -31.20
CA GLY A 203 -40.81 -16.15 -30.93
C GLY A 203 -39.59 -15.23 -31.17
N ASN A 204 -39.82 -13.95 -30.96
CA ASN A 204 -38.79 -12.91 -31.12
C ASN A 204 -38.90 -11.87 -30.00
N ASN A 205 -37.78 -11.43 -29.52
CA ASN A 205 -37.72 -10.24 -28.68
C ASN A 205 -38.00 -8.97 -29.54
N PRO A 206 -38.54 -7.91 -28.92
CA PRO A 206 -38.62 -6.63 -29.60
C PRO A 206 -37.20 -6.13 -29.95
N PRO A 207 -37.06 -5.32 -31.05
CA PRO A 207 -35.76 -4.87 -31.54
C PRO A 207 -34.95 -4.06 -30.54
N ASP A 208 -35.59 -3.42 -29.57
CA ASP A 208 -35.05 -2.58 -28.50
C ASP A 208 -34.85 -3.35 -27.18
N ALA A 209 -34.88 -4.68 -27.22
CA ALA A 209 -34.63 -5.51 -26.03
C ALA A 209 -33.31 -5.17 -25.40
N VAL A 210 -33.33 -4.91 -24.05
CA VAL A 210 -32.15 -4.58 -23.29
C VAL A 210 -31.22 -5.78 -23.20
N THR A 211 -29.96 -5.63 -23.57
CA THR A 211 -28.96 -6.71 -23.59
C THR A 211 -27.85 -6.54 -22.53
N CYS A 212 -27.89 -5.43 -21.80
CA CYS A 212 -26.95 -5.18 -20.69
C CYS A 212 -27.63 -4.41 -19.56
N TYR A 213 -27.06 -4.51 -18.38
CA TYR A 213 -27.55 -3.83 -17.18
C TYR A 213 -26.41 -3.61 -16.18
N ASN A 214 -26.66 -2.81 -15.17
CA ASN A 214 -25.77 -2.59 -14.03
C ASN A 214 -26.57 -2.52 -12.73
N ILE A 215 -25.88 -2.38 -11.60
CA ILE A 215 -26.50 -2.44 -10.28
C ILE A 215 -27.29 -1.18 -9.89
N GLU A 216 -27.14 -0.05 -10.59
CA GLU A 216 -27.69 1.23 -10.13
C GLU A 216 -29.20 1.38 -10.35
N LYS A 217 -29.71 0.67 -11.33
CA LYS A 217 -31.12 0.79 -11.74
C LYS A 217 -31.76 -0.57 -11.92
N GLU A 218 -33.06 -0.64 -11.63
CA GLU A 218 -33.87 -1.76 -12.11
C GLU A 218 -34.03 -1.68 -13.62
N VAL A 219 -34.20 -2.82 -14.26
CA VAL A 219 -34.32 -2.94 -15.71
C VAL A 219 -35.54 -3.78 -16.02
N GLU A 220 -36.49 -3.18 -16.78
CA GLU A 220 -37.62 -3.92 -17.33
C GLU A 220 -37.15 -4.88 -18.42
N LEU A 221 -37.60 -6.13 -18.36
CA LEU A 221 -37.30 -7.14 -19.36
C LEU A 221 -38.28 -7.10 -20.54
N PRO A 222 -37.82 -7.44 -21.73
CA PRO A 222 -38.69 -7.42 -22.91
C PRO A 222 -39.82 -8.47 -22.80
N THR A 223 -40.96 -8.17 -23.40
CA THR A 223 -42.04 -9.13 -23.59
C THR A 223 -41.97 -9.66 -25.04
N PRO A 224 -41.43 -10.88 -25.22
CA PRO A 224 -41.30 -11.45 -26.56
C PRO A 224 -42.66 -11.86 -27.14
N GLN A 225 -42.72 -12.00 -28.44
CA GLN A 225 -43.94 -12.39 -29.15
C GLN A 225 -43.78 -13.81 -29.75
N ARG A 226 -44.83 -14.62 -29.62
CA ARG A 226 -44.91 -15.98 -30.20
C ARG A 226 -46.36 -16.28 -30.56
N ASP A 227 -46.59 -16.70 -31.82
CA ASP A 227 -47.93 -17.00 -32.29
C ASP A 227 -48.58 -18.12 -31.48
N ASN A 228 -49.83 -17.92 -31.10
CA ASN A 228 -50.67 -18.86 -30.32
C ASN A 228 -50.14 -19.18 -28.90
N PHE A 229 -49.22 -18.38 -28.36
CA PHE A 229 -48.71 -18.52 -27.01
C PHE A 229 -48.78 -17.18 -26.29
N THR A 230 -48.95 -17.26 -24.97
CA THR A 230 -48.85 -16.11 -24.06
C THR A 230 -47.54 -16.21 -23.28
N PHE A 231 -46.80 -15.14 -23.29
CA PHE A 231 -45.56 -15.04 -22.49
C PHE A 231 -45.92 -14.92 -21.02
N VAL A 232 -45.28 -15.75 -20.16
CA VAL A 232 -45.49 -15.79 -18.70
C VAL A 232 -44.44 -14.93 -17.99
N GLY A 233 -43.17 -15.10 -18.38
CA GLY A 233 -42.06 -14.39 -17.78
C GLY A 233 -40.72 -15.04 -18.12
N TRP A 234 -39.66 -14.42 -17.61
CA TRP A 234 -38.30 -14.89 -17.75
C TRP A 234 -37.84 -15.65 -16.50
N HIS A 235 -37.12 -16.76 -16.67
CA HIS A 235 -36.53 -17.57 -15.63
C HIS A 235 -35.01 -17.55 -15.70
N LYS A 236 -34.33 -17.67 -14.56
CA LYS A 236 -32.89 -17.88 -14.50
C LYS A 236 -32.51 -19.37 -14.56
N ASP A 237 -33.47 -20.24 -14.26
CA ASP A 237 -33.34 -21.69 -14.32
C ASP A 237 -33.92 -22.20 -15.65
N ASP A 238 -33.15 -22.98 -16.39
CA ASP A 238 -33.56 -23.59 -17.68
C ASP A 238 -34.70 -24.60 -17.53
N LEU A 239 -34.94 -25.11 -16.33
CA LEU A 239 -36.07 -25.98 -16.00
C LEU A 239 -37.33 -25.19 -15.59
N LEU A 240 -37.27 -23.87 -15.57
CA LEU A 240 -38.37 -22.94 -15.23
C LEU A 240 -38.94 -23.20 -13.84
N LYS A 241 -38.09 -23.56 -12.87
CA LYS A 241 -38.52 -23.92 -11.49
C LYS A 241 -38.42 -22.75 -10.54
N ASP A 242 -37.68 -21.71 -10.90
CA ASP A 242 -37.58 -20.46 -10.13
C ASP A 242 -38.79 -19.57 -10.41
N GLN A 243 -38.87 -18.47 -9.67
CA GLN A 243 -39.93 -17.49 -9.90
C GLN A 243 -39.66 -16.71 -11.20
N ALA A 244 -40.71 -16.63 -12.03
CA ALA A 244 -40.67 -15.82 -13.26
C ALA A 244 -40.44 -14.33 -12.91
N LEU A 245 -39.61 -13.67 -13.68
CA LEU A 245 -39.31 -12.23 -13.54
C LEU A 245 -39.67 -11.47 -14.82
N MET A 246 -40.11 -10.23 -14.59
CA MET A 246 -40.33 -9.21 -15.63
C MET A 246 -39.40 -8.02 -15.49
N ILE A 247 -38.66 -7.99 -14.35
CA ILE A 247 -37.76 -6.88 -13.97
C ILE A 247 -36.50 -7.50 -13.36
N ILE A 248 -35.35 -6.95 -13.70
CA ILE A 248 -34.09 -7.17 -12.97
C ILE A 248 -34.01 -6.09 -11.90
N PRO A 249 -34.07 -6.45 -10.60
CA PRO A 249 -33.95 -5.46 -9.52
C PRO A 249 -32.61 -4.76 -9.49
N ALA A 250 -32.57 -3.49 -9.10
CA ALA A 250 -31.34 -2.80 -8.77
C ALA A 250 -30.53 -3.59 -7.74
N GLY A 251 -29.20 -3.54 -7.82
CA GLY A 251 -28.30 -4.32 -6.98
C GLY A 251 -27.99 -5.73 -7.51
N THR A 252 -28.64 -6.19 -8.58
CA THR A 252 -28.35 -7.49 -9.21
C THR A 252 -26.98 -7.46 -9.86
N THR A 253 -26.17 -8.52 -9.65
CA THR A 253 -24.81 -8.67 -10.21
C THR A 253 -24.69 -9.94 -11.03
N GLY A 254 -23.72 -9.97 -11.96
CA GLY A 254 -23.41 -11.13 -12.80
C GLY A 254 -24.11 -11.09 -14.14
N ASN A 255 -23.57 -11.81 -15.13
CA ASN A 255 -24.23 -11.99 -16.43
C ASN A 255 -25.44 -12.91 -16.24
N LEU A 256 -26.51 -12.60 -16.94
CA LEU A 256 -27.75 -13.37 -16.90
C LEU A 256 -27.99 -14.09 -18.22
N LYS A 257 -28.40 -15.36 -18.12
CA LYS A 257 -29.08 -16.06 -19.18
C LYS A 257 -30.52 -16.30 -18.73
N LEU A 258 -31.47 -15.82 -19.50
CA LEU A 258 -32.90 -15.81 -19.18
C LEU A 258 -33.68 -16.70 -20.18
N TYR A 259 -34.52 -17.57 -19.63
CA TYR A 259 -35.27 -18.56 -20.35
C TYR A 259 -36.74 -18.17 -20.37
N ALA A 260 -37.36 -18.15 -21.55
CA ALA A 260 -38.74 -17.72 -21.74
C ALA A 260 -39.72 -18.83 -21.34
N GLU A 261 -40.68 -18.52 -20.44
CA GLU A 261 -41.84 -19.38 -20.19
C GLU A 261 -43.03 -18.96 -21.04
N TRP A 262 -43.66 -19.95 -21.61
CA TRP A 262 -44.81 -19.78 -22.49
C TRP A 262 -45.97 -20.66 -22.06
N THR A 263 -47.21 -20.13 -22.07
CA THR A 263 -48.41 -20.90 -22.01
C THR A 263 -49.11 -20.92 -23.36
N MET A 264 -49.74 -22.05 -23.69
CA MET A 264 -50.53 -22.16 -24.93
C MET A 264 -51.71 -21.21 -24.83
N GLY A 265 -51.85 -20.34 -25.79
CA GLY A 265 -53.04 -19.50 -25.95
C GLY A 265 -54.23 -20.36 -26.35
N ASN A 266 -55.36 -20.13 -25.72
CA ASN A 266 -56.59 -20.79 -26.16
C ASN A 266 -57.03 -20.22 -27.49
N SER A 267 -57.01 -21.03 -28.55
CA SER A 267 -57.63 -20.67 -29.84
C SER A 267 -59.05 -21.24 -29.91
N VAL A 268 -60.01 -20.40 -30.09
CA VAL A 268 -61.38 -20.84 -30.41
C VAL A 268 -61.52 -20.88 -31.92
N GLN A 269 -61.65 -22.08 -32.48
CA GLN A 269 -62.03 -22.25 -33.88
C GLN A 269 -63.56 -22.18 -34.01
N ILE A 270 -64.02 -21.18 -34.70
CA ILE A 270 -65.47 -21.02 -35.00
C ILE A 270 -65.71 -21.48 -36.42
N THR A 271 -66.38 -22.63 -36.51
CA THR A 271 -66.86 -23.08 -37.83
C THR A 271 -68.22 -22.39 -38.11
N ARG A 272 -68.30 -21.62 -39.17
CA ARG A 272 -69.56 -20.97 -39.60
C ARG A 272 -70.56 -22.01 -40.12
N PRO A 273 -71.75 -22.07 -39.56
CA PRO A 273 -72.83 -22.84 -40.22
C PRO A 273 -73.27 -22.17 -41.52
N GLU A 274 -73.72 -22.94 -42.44
CA GLU A 274 -74.09 -22.45 -43.80
C GLU A 274 -75.23 -21.39 -43.80
N ASN A 275 -76.01 -21.31 -42.74
CA ASN A 275 -77.12 -20.31 -42.62
C ASN A 275 -77.18 -19.83 -41.15
N GLY A 276 -76.66 -18.66 -40.89
CA GLY A 276 -76.78 -17.97 -39.58
C GLY A 276 -75.62 -17.10 -39.17
N THR A 277 -75.84 -16.18 -38.22
CA THR A 277 -74.86 -15.32 -37.62
C THR A 277 -74.41 -15.92 -36.27
N ILE A 278 -73.13 -16.15 -36.10
CA ILE A 278 -72.58 -16.59 -34.79
C ILE A 278 -71.96 -15.36 -34.13
N THR A 279 -72.43 -15.03 -32.94
CA THR A 279 -71.79 -14.05 -32.10
C THR A 279 -71.09 -14.83 -30.93
N VAL A 280 -69.77 -14.70 -30.85
CA VAL A 280 -68.98 -15.30 -29.77
C VAL A 280 -68.71 -14.18 -28.77
N MET A 281 -69.05 -14.46 -27.52
CA MET A 281 -68.88 -13.53 -26.41
C MET A 281 -67.81 -14.05 -25.45
N SER A 282 -66.89 -13.21 -25.05
CA SER A 282 -66.01 -13.42 -23.88
C SER A 282 -66.47 -12.48 -22.77
N GLY A 283 -67.20 -13.02 -21.82
CA GLY A 283 -67.91 -12.21 -20.86
C GLY A 283 -69.02 -11.36 -21.51
N THR A 284 -68.95 -10.04 -21.39
CA THR A 284 -69.90 -9.09 -22.02
C THR A 284 -69.39 -8.50 -23.34
N THR A 285 -68.22 -8.91 -23.80
CA THR A 285 -67.53 -8.32 -24.99
C THR A 285 -67.66 -9.25 -26.20
N GLU A 286 -68.11 -8.74 -27.33
CA GLU A 286 -68.12 -9.47 -28.60
C GLU A 286 -66.70 -9.71 -29.10
N VAL A 287 -66.38 -10.98 -29.37
CA VAL A 287 -65.06 -11.38 -29.89
C VAL A 287 -65.10 -11.39 -31.42
N LYS A 288 -64.26 -10.56 -32.06
CA LYS A 288 -64.13 -10.51 -33.50
C LYS A 288 -63.07 -11.53 -33.97
N SER A 289 -63.17 -11.93 -35.24
CA SER A 289 -62.21 -12.83 -35.90
C SER A 289 -60.81 -12.24 -35.78
N GLY A 290 -59.87 -12.96 -35.09
CA GLY A 290 -58.50 -12.52 -34.78
C GLY A 290 -58.29 -12.04 -33.38
N ASP A 291 -59.35 -11.86 -32.54
CA ASP A 291 -59.19 -11.47 -31.15
C ASP A 291 -58.69 -12.66 -30.32
N LYS A 292 -57.74 -12.39 -29.41
CA LYS A 292 -57.26 -13.36 -28.42
C LYS A 292 -58.23 -13.40 -27.24
N VAL A 293 -58.74 -14.60 -26.91
CA VAL A 293 -59.63 -14.79 -25.74
C VAL A 293 -58.80 -15.35 -24.63
N GLY A 294 -58.66 -14.60 -23.52
CA GLY A 294 -58.03 -15.10 -22.31
C GLY A 294 -58.89 -16.17 -21.65
N ALA A 295 -58.30 -17.22 -21.12
CA ALA A 295 -58.96 -18.12 -20.19
C ALA A 295 -59.14 -17.42 -18.85
N ASN A 296 -60.37 -17.42 -18.30
CA ASN A 296 -60.63 -17.05 -16.89
C ASN A 296 -60.23 -18.20 -15.98
#